data_80c939bbe9773ff20e748cc376fde4f9
#
_entry.id   80c939bbe9773ff20e748cc376fde4f9
#
_cell.length_a   1.000
_cell.length_b   1.000
_cell.length_c   1.000
_cell.angle_alpha   90.00
_cell.angle_beta   90.00
_cell.angle_gamma   90.00
#
_symmetry.space_group_name_H-M   'P 1'
#
loop_
_entity.id
_entity.type
_entity.pdbx_description
1 polymer ?
#
loop_
_entity_poly.entity_id
_entity_poly.type
_entity_poly.pdbx_seq_one_letter_code
_entity_poly.pdbx_strand_id
1 'polypeptide(L)'
;MCPFKGLTRLSPRLCRGSFNYWDSKRHGRTMPSRSDLDPVEMKPFLSSLILVDVKHDPLNFVYRLVGTKEVSARGFDPTGCDVRERVLGTTVEEVLTNYKIVSEKKCPVFDQEGVLSDVTTLRQGDAILLPLSDDDETVNMVVAYTDFIHL
;
A
#
# COMPACT_ATOMS: atom_id res chain seq x y z
N MET A 1 13.28 10.91 11.05
CA MET A 1 13.39 9.50 11.49
C MET A 1 12.11 8.77 11.17
N CYS A 2 12.22 7.61 10.57
CA CYS A 2 11.05 6.80 10.23
C CYS A 2 10.40 6.25 11.50
N PRO A 3 9.07 6.44 11.69
CA PRO A 3 8.39 5.93 12.87
C PRO A 3 8.16 4.42 12.85
N PHE A 4 8.49 3.76 11.75
CA PHE A 4 8.31 2.34 11.60
C PHE A 4 9.32 1.58 12.45
N LYS A 5 8.82 0.93 13.47
CA LYS A 5 9.65 0.13 14.37
C LYS A 5 9.43 -1.36 14.12
N GLY A 6 10.27 -1.90 13.27
CA GLY A 6 10.53 -3.33 13.24
C GLY A 6 9.45 -4.25 12.72
N LEU A 7 9.94 -5.33 12.15
CA LEU A 7 9.16 -6.42 11.59
C LEU A 7 8.34 -7.23 12.60
N THR A 8 8.61 -7.05 13.88
CA THR A 8 7.98 -7.85 14.94
C THR A 8 6.49 -7.61 15.13
N ARG A 9 5.97 -6.49 14.58
CA ARG A 9 4.55 -6.15 14.66
C ARG A 9 3.79 -6.43 13.36
N LEU A 10 4.49 -6.86 12.31
CA LEU A 10 3.85 -7.16 11.05
C LEU A 10 3.11 -8.49 11.12
N SER A 11 1.91 -8.49 10.59
CA SER A 11 1.13 -9.70 10.38
C SER A 11 1.92 -10.72 9.56
N PRO A 12 1.76 -12.03 9.83
CA PRO A 12 2.85 -12.99 9.68
C PRO A 12 3.33 -13.29 8.26
N ARG A 13 2.56 -13.10 7.25
CA ARG A 13 2.97 -13.56 5.91
C ARG A 13 3.09 -12.48 4.87
N LEU A 14 1.98 -11.80 4.57
CA LEU A 14 1.93 -10.90 3.44
C LEU A 14 2.68 -9.59 3.70
N CYS A 15 2.38 -8.94 4.81
CA CYS A 15 3.01 -7.66 5.15
C CYS A 15 4.50 -7.81 5.38
N ARG A 16 4.92 -8.89 6.06
CA ARG A 16 6.34 -9.15 6.28
C ARG A 16 7.07 -9.48 4.98
N GLY A 17 6.48 -10.35 4.17
CA GLY A 17 7.06 -10.75 2.89
C GLY A 17 7.18 -9.57 1.94
N SER A 18 6.14 -8.75 1.84
CA SER A 18 6.15 -7.57 0.99
C SER A 18 7.14 -6.52 1.47
N PHE A 19 7.25 -6.30 2.78
CA PHE A 19 8.26 -5.41 3.36
C PHE A 19 9.67 -5.91 3.03
N ASN A 20 9.96 -7.18 3.25
CA ASN A 20 11.28 -7.76 2.98
C ASN A 20 11.64 -7.62 1.52
N TYR A 21 10.70 -7.84 0.61
CA TYR A 21 10.90 -7.66 -0.81
C TYR A 21 11.24 -6.20 -1.14
N TRP A 22 10.43 -5.26 -0.67
CA TRP A 22 10.67 -3.82 -0.84
C TRP A 22 12.04 -3.42 -0.30
N ASP A 23 12.37 -3.87 0.92
CA ASP A 23 13.64 -3.57 1.58
C ASP A 23 14.83 -4.08 0.76
N SER A 24 14.72 -5.28 0.19
CA SER A 24 15.77 -5.87 -0.65
C SER A 24 16.00 -5.08 -1.95
N LYS A 25 15.02 -4.32 -2.40
CA LYS A 25 15.11 -3.55 -3.65
C LYS A 25 15.61 -2.11 -3.45
N ARG A 26 15.85 -1.68 -2.22
CA ARG A 26 16.39 -0.34 -1.96
C ARG A 26 17.82 -0.18 -2.42
N HIS A 27 18.63 -1.23 -2.37
CA HIS A 27 20.05 -1.20 -2.79
C HIS A 27 20.84 -0.05 -2.16
N GLY A 28 20.68 0.16 -0.85
CA GLY A 28 21.36 1.23 -0.13
C GLY A 28 20.71 2.60 -0.21
N ARG A 29 19.64 2.75 -1.00
CA ARG A 29 18.86 3.99 -1.06
C ARG A 29 17.80 4.01 0.05
N THR A 30 17.14 5.15 0.21
CA THR A 30 16.03 5.28 1.15
C THR A 30 14.80 4.49 0.67
N MET A 31 14.55 4.49 -0.63
CA MET A 31 13.40 3.86 -1.25
C MET A 31 13.78 3.23 -2.59
N PRO A 32 13.16 2.10 -2.98
CA PRO A 32 13.29 1.62 -4.35
C PRO A 32 12.44 2.47 -5.30
N SER A 33 12.70 2.33 -6.59
CA SER A 33 11.85 2.88 -7.64
C SER A 33 10.83 1.83 -8.10
N ARG A 34 9.80 2.26 -8.83
CA ARG A 34 8.83 1.33 -9.43
C ARG A 34 9.53 0.32 -10.35
N SER A 35 10.56 0.76 -11.08
CA SER A 35 11.30 -0.09 -12.01
C SER A 35 12.14 -1.18 -11.32
N ASP A 36 12.43 -1.02 -10.03
CA ASP A 36 13.12 -2.03 -9.25
C ASP A 36 12.23 -3.22 -8.87
N LEU A 37 10.91 -3.04 -8.95
CA LEU A 37 9.95 -4.08 -8.62
C LEU A 37 9.63 -4.93 -9.85
N ASP A 38 9.79 -6.25 -9.71
CA ASP A 38 9.51 -7.21 -10.77
C ASP A 38 8.20 -7.94 -10.47
N PRO A 39 7.16 -7.84 -11.34
CA PRO A 39 5.89 -8.53 -11.13
C PRO A 39 6.03 -10.05 -10.97
N VAL A 40 7.02 -10.66 -11.61
CA VAL A 40 7.26 -12.10 -11.48
C VAL A 40 7.69 -12.47 -10.07
N GLU A 41 8.59 -11.67 -9.49
CA GLU A 41 9.03 -11.85 -8.11
C GLU A 41 7.92 -11.56 -7.11
N MET A 42 6.98 -10.69 -7.47
CA MET A 42 5.87 -10.26 -6.62
C MET A 42 4.65 -11.17 -6.71
N LYS A 43 4.69 -12.24 -7.48
CA LYS A 43 3.56 -13.16 -7.67
C LYS A 43 2.80 -13.50 -6.38
N PRO A 44 3.46 -13.84 -5.27
CA PRO A 44 2.74 -14.17 -4.03
C PRO A 44 1.91 -13.01 -3.46
N PHE A 45 2.20 -11.78 -3.87
CA PHE A 45 1.57 -10.57 -3.30
C PHE A 45 0.62 -9.87 -4.26
N LEU A 46 0.64 -10.22 -5.56
CA LEU A 46 -0.05 -9.45 -6.61
C LEU A 46 -1.55 -9.27 -6.36
N SER A 47 -2.22 -10.31 -5.86
CA SER A 47 -3.66 -10.25 -5.63
C SER A 47 -4.06 -9.28 -4.51
N SER A 48 -3.14 -8.97 -3.61
CA SER A 48 -3.37 -8.08 -2.46
C SER A 48 -2.68 -6.73 -2.60
N LEU A 49 -2.14 -6.45 -3.79
CA LEU A 49 -1.35 -5.25 -4.04
C LEU A 49 -2.23 -4.09 -4.52
N ILE A 50 -1.90 -2.90 -4.05
CA ILE A 50 -2.42 -1.64 -4.60
C ILE A 50 -1.23 -0.77 -4.94
N LEU A 51 -1.19 -0.23 -6.16
CA LEU A 51 -0.25 0.81 -6.54
C LEU A 51 -1.01 2.13 -6.65
N VAL A 52 -0.48 3.16 -6.02
CA VAL A 52 -1.07 4.50 -6.01
C VAL A 52 -0.04 5.49 -6.54
N ASP A 53 -0.43 6.25 -7.55
CA ASP A 53 0.36 7.37 -8.03
C ASP A 53 0.26 8.54 -7.04
N VAL A 54 1.38 9.11 -6.68
CA VAL A 54 1.44 10.31 -5.84
C VAL A 54 1.74 11.50 -6.74
N LYS A 55 0.78 12.40 -6.83
CA LYS A 55 0.89 13.63 -7.61
C LYS A 55 1.13 14.79 -6.66
N HIS A 56 1.97 15.73 -7.09
CA HIS A 56 2.32 16.89 -6.29
C HIS A 56 1.78 18.17 -6.92
N ASP A 57 1.58 19.19 -6.10
CA ASP A 57 1.19 20.54 -6.51
C ASP A 57 -0.15 20.61 -7.26
N PRO A 58 -1.28 20.21 -6.68
CA PRO A 58 -1.50 19.81 -5.28
C PRO A 58 -1.22 18.33 -5.04
N LEU A 59 -0.98 17.98 -3.80
CA LEU A 59 -0.77 16.60 -3.39
C LEU A 59 -2.06 15.80 -3.60
N ASN A 60 -1.97 14.75 -4.39
CA ASN A 60 -3.11 13.91 -4.74
C ASN A 60 -2.69 12.46 -4.93
N PHE A 61 -3.62 11.53 -4.71
CA PHE A 61 -3.37 10.10 -4.77
C PHE A 61 -4.38 9.45 -5.70
N VAL A 62 -3.89 8.72 -6.70
CA VAL A 62 -4.74 8.08 -7.73
C VAL A 62 -4.38 6.60 -7.81
N TYR A 63 -5.39 5.73 -7.78
CA TYR A 63 -5.18 4.30 -7.94
C TYR A 63 -4.61 4.00 -9.33
N ARG A 64 -3.42 3.43 -9.37
CA ARG A 64 -2.75 3.02 -10.59
C ARG A 64 -3.04 1.57 -10.96
N LEU A 65 -3.06 0.69 -9.96
CA LEU A 65 -3.30 -0.73 -10.12
C LEU A 65 -3.90 -1.26 -8.82
N VAL A 66 -4.91 -2.12 -8.94
CA VAL A 66 -5.57 -2.71 -7.78
C VAL A 66 -5.64 -4.22 -7.97
N GLY A 67 -5.11 -4.96 -7.00
CA GLY A 67 -5.09 -6.42 -7.05
C GLY A 67 -6.47 -7.05 -6.95
N THR A 68 -6.58 -8.30 -7.38
CA THR A 68 -7.87 -8.99 -7.51
C THR A 68 -8.60 -9.19 -6.18
N LYS A 69 -7.88 -9.41 -5.08
CA LYS A 69 -8.52 -9.51 -3.75
C LYS A 69 -9.12 -8.19 -3.31
N GLU A 70 -8.44 -7.08 -3.60
CA GLU A 70 -8.95 -5.75 -3.31
C GLU A 70 -10.20 -5.45 -4.15
N VAL A 71 -10.16 -5.78 -5.44
CA VAL A 71 -11.31 -5.62 -6.33
C VAL A 71 -12.49 -6.43 -5.81
N SER A 72 -12.26 -7.68 -5.41
CA SER A 72 -13.31 -8.53 -4.87
C SER A 72 -13.91 -7.96 -3.58
N ALA A 73 -13.07 -7.45 -2.69
CA ALA A 73 -13.52 -6.86 -1.43
C ALA A 73 -14.34 -5.58 -1.64
N ARG A 74 -14.01 -4.81 -2.66
CA ARG A 74 -14.69 -3.55 -3.00
C ARG A 74 -15.93 -3.74 -3.86
N GLY A 75 -15.98 -4.81 -4.63
CA GLY A 75 -17.06 -5.07 -5.59
C GLY A 75 -16.87 -4.40 -6.94
N PHE A 76 -15.78 -3.68 -7.15
CA PHE A 76 -15.45 -3.01 -8.42
C PHE A 76 -13.96 -2.66 -8.44
N ASP A 77 -13.42 -2.36 -9.62
CA ASP A 77 -12.02 -1.96 -9.80
C ASP A 77 -11.92 -0.42 -9.77
N PRO A 78 -11.29 0.17 -8.73
CA PRO A 78 -11.18 1.63 -8.64
C PRO A 78 -9.98 2.21 -9.41
N THR A 79 -9.29 1.43 -10.23
CA THR A 79 -8.14 1.91 -11.01
C THR A 79 -8.51 3.18 -11.79
N GLY A 80 -7.67 4.20 -11.69
CA GLY A 80 -7.90 5.50 -12.30
C GLY A 80 -8.67 6.50 -11.46
N CYS A 81 -9.29 6.05 -10.36
CA CYS A 81 -10.03 6.94 -9.46
C CYS A 81 -9.10 7.56 -8.42
N ASP A 82 -9.48 8.74 -7.96
CA ASP A 82 -8.86 9.36 -6.80
C ASP A 82 -9.17 8.51 -5.56
N VAL A 83 -8.18 8.34 -4.70
CA VAL A 83 -8.33 7.56 -3.46
C VAL A 83 -9.49 8.08 -2.61
N ARG A 84 -9.73 9.39 -2.61
CA ARG A 84 -10.81 10.02 -1.85
C ARG A 84 -12.21 9.63 -2.33
N GLU A 85 -12.35 9.26 -3.58
CA GLU A 85 -13.65 8.91 -4.18
C GLU A 85 -14.09 7.49 -3.84
N ARG A 86 -13.14 6.62 -3.53
CA ARG A 86 -13.40 5.17 -3.41
C ARG A 86 -12.72 4.57 -2.19
N VAL A 87 -13.24 4.91 -1.03
CA VAL A 87 -12.75 4.39 0.26
C VAL A 87 -13.53 3.14 0.65
N LEU A 88 -12.84 2.12 1.13
CA LEU A 88 -13.43 0.88 1.62
C LEU A 88 -13.44 0.87 3.14
N GLY A 89 -14.65 0.95 3.74
CA GLY A 89 -14.88 0.65 5.16
C GLY A 89 -14.15 1.52 6.19
N THR A 90 -13.61 2.64 5.76
CA THR A 90 -12.91 3.60 6.60
C THR A 90 -13.25 5.01 6.14
N THR A 91 -12.76 6.03 6.83
CA THR A 91 -13.01 7.41 6.41
C THR A 91 -11.99 7.87 5.39
N VAL A 92 -12.36 8.86 4.59
CA VAL A 92 -11.45 9.52 3.66
C VAL A 92 -10.25 10.08 4.40
N GLU A 93 -10.47 10.66 5.58
CA GLU A 93 -9.41 11.27 6.39
C GLU A 93 -8.37 10.25 6.84
N GLU A 94 -8.80 9.07 7.28
CA GLU A 94 -7.89 8.01 7.71
C GLU A 94 -7.02 7.51 6.56
N VAL A 95 -7.63 7.26 5.40
CA VAL A 95 -6.91 6.82 4.21
C VAL A 95 -5.89 7.87 3.77
N LEU A 96 -6.32 9.12 3.68
CA LEU A 96 -5.43 10.22 3.29
C LEU A 96 -4.30 10.43 4.28
N THR A 97 -4.56 10.27 5.59
CA THR A 97 -3.53 10.40 6.62
C THR A 97 -2.40 9.41 6.37
N ASN A 98 -2.72 8.15 6.13
CA ASN A 98 -1.72 7.12 5.86
C ASN A 98 -0.89 7.43 4.59
N TYR A 99 -1.55 7.81 3.50
CA TYR A 99 -0.85 8.17 2.27
C TYR A 99 0.01 9.40 2.42
N LYS A 100 -0.46 10.41 3.16
CA LYS A 100 0.32 11.61 3.43
C LYS A 100 1.56 11.31 4.28
N ILE A 101 1.41 10.49 5.32
CA ILE A 101 2.54 10.12 6.18
C ILE A 101 3.62 9.39 5.36
N VAL A 102 3.25 8.38 4.58
CA VAL A 102 4.21 7.61 3.80
C VAL A 102 4.91 8.49 2.77
N SER A 103 4.19 9.44 2.17
CA SER A 103 4.74 10.36 1.17
C SER A 103 5.67 11.41 1.77
N GLU A 104 5.33 11.97 2.92
CA GLU A 104 6.09 13.02 3.58
C GLU A 104 7.28 12.47 4.37
N LYS A 105 7.07 11.39 5.11
CA LYS A 105 8.12 10.77 5.93
C LYS A 105 9.03 9.86 5.13
N LYS A 106 8.64 9.48 3.93
CA LYS A 106 9.45 8.65 3.02
C LYS A 106 9.86 7.32 3.65
N CYS A 107 8.94 6.71 4.38
CA CYS A 107 9.19 5.48 5.10
C CYS A 107 7.92 4.62 5.19
N PRO A 108 8.05 3.30 5.43
CA PRO A 108 6.89 2.42 5.55
C PRO A 108 5.92 2.87 6.63
N VAL A 109 4.62 2.70 6.34
CA VAL A 109 3.54 2.93 7.29
C VAL A 109 2.79 1.61 7.47
N PHE A 110 2.59 1.20 8.70
CA PHE A 110 1.89 -0.04 9.05
C PHE A 110 0.58 0.30 9.73
N ASP A 111 -0.50 -0.25 9.18
CA ASP A 111 -1.86 -0.04 9.68
C ASP A 111 -2.44 -1.38 10.14
N GLN A 112 -2.82 -1.46 11.41
CA GLN A 112 -3.38 -2.66 12.03
C GLN A 112 -4.91 -2.66 12.06
N GLU A 113 -5.56 -1.60 11.59
CA GLU A 113 -7.01 -1.51 11.65
C GLU A 113 -7.67 -2.42 10.61
N GLY A 114 -8.43 -3.38 11.11
CA GLY A 114 -9.22 -4.26 10.24
C GLY A 114 -10.48 -3.57 9.76
N VAL A 115 -10.82 -3.78 8.49
CA VAL A 115 -12.01 -3.22 7.85
C VAL A 115 -12.87 -4.35 7.31
N LEU A 116 -14.17 -4.30 7.62
CA LEU A 116 -15.15 -5.24 7.07
C LEU A 116 -15.55 -4.81 5.66
N SER A 117 -15.53 -5.75 4.73
CA SER A 117 -16.08 -5.52 3.41
C SER A 117 -17.60 -5.67 3.44
N ASP A 118 -18.31 -4.71 2.85
CA ASP A 118 -19.76 -4.77 2.69
C ASP A 118 -20.19 -5.72 1.57
N VAL A 119 -19.25 -6.17 0.74
CA VAL A 119 -19.52 -6.92 -0.49
C VAL A 119 -19.27 -8.40 -0.33
N THR A 120 -18.31 -8.79 0.52
CA THR A 120 -17.88 -10.17 0.68
C THR A 120 -17.75 -10.55 2.16
N THR A 121 -17.43 -11.82 2.43
CA THR A 121 -17.09 -12.29 3.78
C THR A 121 -15.62 -12.02 4.13
N LEU A 122 -14.91 -11.28 3.29
CA LEU A 122 -13.52 -10.91 3.54
C LEU A 122 -13.46 -9.71 4.48
N ARG A 123 -12.58 -9.81 5.45
CA ARG A 123 -12.22 -8.69 6.32
C ARG A 123 -10.83 -8.24 5.94
N GLN A 124 -10.67 -6.94 5.74
CA GLN A 124 -9.35 -6.34 5.57
C GLN A 124 -8.63 -6.38 6.92
N GLY A 125 -7.49 -7.08 6.97
CA GLY A 125 -6.66 -7.14 8.14
C GLY A 125 -5.58 -6.07 8.14
N ASP A 126 -4.38 -6.46 8.52
CA ASP A 126 -3.25 -5.55 8.55
C ASP A 126 -2.87 -5.08 7.14
N ALA A 127 -2.45 -3.84 7.03
CA ALA A 127 -1.97 -3.25 5.78
C ALA A 127 -0.62 -2.58 5.99
N ILE A 128 0.21 -2.57 4.95
CA ILE A 128 1.46 -1.85 4.93
C ILE A 128 1.54 -0.99 3.67
N LEU A 129 1.98 0.26 3.85
CA LEU A 129 2.18 1.21 2.75
C LEU A 129 3.68 1.46 2.62
N LEU A 130 4.20 1.28 1.42
CA LEU A 130 5.64 1.36 1.13
C LEU A 130 5.91 2.41 0.07
N PRO A 131 6.77 3.40 0.34
CA PRO A 131 7.02 4.47 -0.63
C PRO A 131 7.97 4.03 -1.74
N LEU A 132 7.74 4.55 -2.93
CA LEU A 132 8.62 4.38 -4.09
C LEU A 132 9.04 5.75 -4.60
N SER A 133 10.27 5.85 -5.08
CA SER A 133 10.82 7.08 -5.61
C SER A 133 11.80 6.81 -6.74
N ASP A 134 11.71 7.61 -7.81
CA ASP A 134 12.65 7.51 -8.93
C ASP A 134 13.95 8.26 -8.66
N ASP A 135 13.92 9.26 -7.79
CA ASP A 135 15.08 10.12 -7.49
C ASP A 135 15.59 9.98 -6.04
N ASP A 136 15.00 9.09 -5.27
CA ASP A 136 15.29 8.86 -3.85
C ASP A 136 15.00 10.07 -2.94
N GLU A 137 14.30 11.08 -3.44
CA GLU A 137 13.93 12.28 -2.68
C GLU A 137 12.42 12.47 -2.63
N THR A 138 11.76 12.39 -3.78
CA THR A 138 10.32 12.64 -3.90
C THR A 138 9.59 11.32 -4.08
N VAL A 139 8.61 11.04 -3.24
CA VAL A 139 7.75 9.86 -3.38
C VAL A 139 6.80 10.11 -4.55
N ASN A 140 6.91 9.30 -5.59
CA ASN A 140 6.05 9.40 -6.78
C ASN A 140 5.03 8.27 -6.87
N MET A 141 5.19 7.24 -6.05
CA MET A 141 4.26 6.11 -6.00
C MET A 141 4.29 5.47 -4.62
N VAL A 142 3.19 4.87 -4.22
CA VAL A 142 3.09 4.06 -3.00
C VAL A 142 2.59 2.68 -3.40
N VAL A 143 3.24 1.64 -2.89
CA VAL A 143 2.73 0.29 -2.99
C VAL A 143 2.15 -0.11 -1.64
N ALA A 144 0.90 -0.57 -1.65
CA ALA A 144 0.22 -1.02 -0.44
C ALA A 144 -0.13 -2.50 -0.57
N TYR A 145 -0.02 -3.21 0.54
CA TYR A 145 -0.42 -4.61 0.64
C TYR A 145 -1.35 -4.77 1.83
N THR A 146 -2.38 -5.58 1.65
CA THR A 146 -3.38 -5.83 2.68
C THR A 146 -3.55 -7.33 2.88
N ASP A 147 -3.50 -7.78 4.13
CA ASP A 147 -3.88 -9.14 4.49
C ASP A 147 -5.41 -9.21 4.61
N PHE A 148 -6.02 -10.12 3.87
CA PHE A 148 -7.46 -10.37 3.97
C PHE A 148 -7.71 -11.60 4.82
N ILE A 149 -8.72 -11.51 5.68
CA ILE A 149 -9.12 -12.58 6.59
C ILE A 149 -10.56 -12.96 6.22
N HIS A 150 -10.82 -14.27 6.06
CA HIS A 150 -12.18 -14.77 5.89
C HIS A 150 -12.89 -14.79 7.25
N LEU A 151 -14.11 -14.29 7.25
CA LEU A 151 -14.99 -14.34 8.43
C LEU A 151 -15.72 -15.66 8.53
#